data_ab074a3d0eb0144999159fd6c5c38183
#
_entry.id   ab074a3d0eb0144999159fd6c5c38183
#
_cell.length_a   1.000
_cell.length_b   1.000
_cell.length_c   1.000
_cell.angle_alpha   90.00
_cell.angle_beta   90.00
_cell.angle_gamma   90.00
#
_symmetry.space_group_name_H-M   'P 1'
#
loop_
_entity.id
_entity.type
_entity.pdbx_description
1 polymer ?
#
loop_
_entity_poly.entity_id
_entity_poly.type
_entity_poly.pdbx_seq_one_letter_code
_entity_poly.pdbx_strand_id
1 'polypeptide(L)'
;MAKKKNIKTQDVSVEDMAYIDFKMNPDSSKWKDYIPNEIVNYDYVVKIKCKTEAQKDFLNMLKDDKKQIVVGMGSAGSGKSWISLSYALSAIKAGKFKKLICIVPSVQAGSKYLNVGLLPGALQEKMDPFIQSDKESFIKILEKSGNYGAQKTIEGLMRQGILDYRPLSFIRGSSWDDCLIFSSEVENFSIPELILLITRIGENSKLCLTGDPLQCDRPDIRKNGMGHSGIEELVHKLNDMEEFGCVEFGKDDVVRNKLITKILERFSEETYSQYTS
;
A
#
# COMPACT_ATOMS: atom_id res chain seq x y z
N MET A 1 13.51 0.74 50.36
CA MET A 1 14.07 1.93 49.68
C MET A 1 14.57 1.47 48.28
N ALA A 2 13.80 1.67 47.23
CA ALA A 2 14.17 1.30 45.87
C ALA A 2 14.82 2.51 45.17
N LYS A 3 16.08 2.30 44.72
CA LYS A 3 16.83 3.31 43.97
C LYS A 3 16.15 3.58 42.62
N LYS A 4 15.65 4.78 42.42
CA LYS A 4 15.31 5.31 41.10
C LYS A 4 16.57 5.38 40.24
N LYS A 5 16.64 4.56 39.18
CA LYS A 5 17.62 4.75 38.11
C LYS A 5 17.24 6.01 37.33
N ASN A 6 18.05 7.04 37.42
CA ASN A 6 18.01 8.18 36.51
C ASN A 6 18.35 7.68 35.10
N ILE A 7 17.36 7.63 34.23
CA ILE A 7 17.56 7.51 32.78
C ILE A 7 18.11 8.88 32.36
N LYS A 8 19.38 8.92 31.95
CA LYS A 8 19.94 10.08 31.26
C LYS A 8 19.11 10.29 30.00
N THR A 9 18.40 11.40 29.92
CA THR A 9 17.86 11.94 28.67
C THR A 9 19.05 12.13 27.72
N GLN A 10 19.24 11.22 26.78
CA GLN A 10 20.04 11.49 25.60
C GLN A 10 19.41 12.69 24.91
N ASP A 11 20.23 13.60 24.40
CA ASP A 11 19.81 14.79 23.66
C ASP A 11 19.00 14.36 22.42
N VAL A 12 17.69 14.26 22.58
CA VAL A 12 16.74 14.13 21.48
C VAL A 12 16.64 15.52 20.87
N SER A 13 16.97 15.66 19.60
CA SER A 13 16.90 16.97 18.94
C SER A 13 15.45 17.49 18.98
N VAL A 14 15.29 18.81 18.96
CA VAL A 14 13.97 19.45 18.91
C VAL A 14 13.18 18.96 17.70
N GLU A 15 13.88 18.62 16.60
CA GLU A 15 13.33 18.04 15.37
C GLU A 15 12.82 16.61 15.59
N ASP A 16 13.51 15.79 16.36
CA ASP A 16 13.07 14.43 16.70
C ASP A 16 11.86 14.45 17.63
N MET A 17 11.81 15.39 18.59
CA MET A 17 10.64 15.58 19.46
C MET A 17 9.44 16.08 18.68
N ALA A 18 9.63 17.01 17.74
CA ALA A 18 8.59 17.50 16.85
C ALA A 18 8.03 16.39 15.96
N TYR A 19 8.90 15.52 15.44
CA TYR A 19 8.50 14.37 14.63
C TYR A 19 7.69 13.33 15.42
N ILE A 20 8.08 13.04 16.66
CA ILE A 20 7.38 12.11 17.55
C ILE A 20 5.99 12.65 17.87
N ASP A 21 5.87 13.94 18.21
CA ASP A 21 4.61 14.58 18.58
C ASP A 21 3.69 14.74 17.36
N PHE A 22 4.23 15.06 16.17
CA PHE A 22 3.49 15.05 14.90
C PHE A 22 2.89 13.66 14.60
N LYS A 23 3.63 12.57 14.85
CA LYS A 23 3.10 11.20 14.70
C LYS A 23 2.03 10.85 15.72
N MET A 24 2.10 11.41 16.91
CA MET A 24 1.14 11.15 18.00
C MET A 24 -0.13 12.01 17.87
N ASN A 25 -0.04 13.19 17.23
CA ASN A 25 -1.13 14.15 17.06
C ASN A 25 -1.08 14.86 15.69
N PRO A 26 -1.34 14.17 14.59
CA PRO A 26 -1.20 14.74 13.23
C PRO A 26 -2.14 15.91 12.94
N ASP A 27 -3.25 16.04 13.67
CA ASP A 27 -4.27 17.08 13.46
C ASP A 27 -4.09 18.33 14.36
N SER A 28 -3.01 18.40 15.16
CA SER A 28 -2.80 19.55 16.02
C SER A 28 -2.29 20.75 15.23
N SER A 29 -2.93 21.92 15.43
CA SER A 29 -2.56 23.19 14.77
C SER A 29 -1.14 23.67 15.05
N LYS A 30 -0.46 23.08 16.04
CA LYS A 30 0.92 23.38 16.43
C LYS A 30 1.95 23.06 15.35
N TRP A 31 1.61 22.21 14.36
CA TRP A 31 2.56 21.70 13.35
C TRP A 31 2.54 22.49 12.06
N LYS A 32 1.57 23.41 11.88
CA LYS A 32 1.51 24.26 10.68
C LYS A 32 2.74 25.15 10.54
N ASP A 33 3.38 25.50 11.66
CA ASP A 33 4.56 26.36 11.70
C ASP A 33 5.89 25.58 11.73
N TYR A 34 5.82 24.26 11.91
CA TYR A 34 6.99 23.36 12.04
C TYR A 34 7.29 22.52 10.81
N ILE A 35 6.57 22.71 9.73
CA ILE A 35 7.01 22.19 8.42
C ILE A 35 8.24 23.05 8.07
N PRO A 36 9.47 22.49 8.03
CA PRO A 36 10.60 23.24 7.57
C PRO A 36 10.23 23.81 6.21
N ASN A 37 10.37 25.12 6.01
CA ASN A 37 10.14 25.80 4.72
C ASN A 37 11.07 25.29 3.61
N GLU A 38 12.01 24.44 3.91
CA GLU A 38 12.72 23.60 2.96
C GLU A 38 11.85 22.36 2.68
N ILE A 39 10.94 22.51 1.72
CA ILE A 39 10.54 21.37 0.90
C ILE A 39 11.85 20.89 0.28
N VAL A 40 12.46 19.88 0.90
CA VAL A 40 13.62 19.21 0.30
C VAL A 40 13.07 18.60 -0.98
N ASN A 41 13.29 19.33 -2.07
CA ASN A 41 12.89 18.90 -3.39
C ASN A 41 13.81 17.73 -3.73
N TYR A 42 13.38 16.52 -3.31
CA TYR A 42 14.11 15.30 -3.63
C TYR A 42 14.08 15.15 -5.14
N ASP A 43 15.19 15.52 -5.77
CA ASP A 43 15.36 15.34 -7.21
C ASP A 43 15.60 13.86 -7.49
N TYR A 44 14.51 13.14 -7.70
CA TYR A 44 14.54 11.74 -8.10
C TYR A 44 13.81 11.53 -9.42
N VAL A 45 14.22 10.53 -10.17
CA VAL A 45 13.59 10.15 -11.43
C VAL A 45 12.85 8.82 -11.23
N VAL A 46 11.67 8.70 -11.82
CA VAL A 46 10.92 7.43 -11.87
C VAL A 46 10.74 7.02 -13.33
N LYS A 47 11.28 5.85 -13.69
CA LYS A 47 11.12 5.24 -15.00
C LYS A 47 10.12 4.10 -14.93
N ILE A 48 8.91 4.32 -15.41
CA ILE A 48 7.87 3.29 -15.44
C ILE A 48 7.99 2.51 -16.76
N LYS A 49 8.31 1.23 -16.68
CA LYS A 49 8.39 0.34 -17.83
C LYS A 49 7.33 -0.75 -17.71
N CYS A 50 6.34 -0.70 -18.58
CA CYS A 50 5.36 -1.76 -18.73
C CYS A 50 5.90 -2.83 -19.66
N LYS A 51 5.75 -4.10 -19.28
CA LYS A 51 6.21 -5.26 -20.04
C LYS A 51 5.07 -5.99 -20.76
N THR A 52 3.84 -5.80 -20.29
CA THR A 52 2.63 -6.41 -20.85
C THR A 52 1.58 -5.34 -21.15
N GLU A 53 0.59 -5.68 -21.97
CA GLU A 53 -0.52 -4.74 -22.28
C GLU A 53 -1.35 -4.46 -21.03
N ALA A 54 -1.65 -5.48 -20.20
CA ALA A 54 -2.37 -5.26 -18.95
C ALA A 54 -1.65 -4.25 -18.02
N GLN A 55 -0.31 -4.29 -17.96
CA GLN A 55 0.47 -3.28 -17.23
C GLN A 55 0.32 -1.88 -17.82
N LYS A 56 0.22 -1.75 -19.15
CA LYS A 56 0.00 -0.45 -19.82
C LYS A 56 -1.39 0.08 -19.53
N ASP A 57 -2.39 -0.78 -19.66
CA ASP A 57 -3.79 -0.43 -19.40
C ASP A 57 -3.99 0.02 -17.95
N PHE A 58 -3.39 -0.71 -17.01
CA PHE A 58 -3.42 -0.36 -15.60
C PHE A 58 -2.75 1.00 -15.34
N LEU A 59 -1.58 1.24 -15.93
CA LEU A 59 -0.91 2.54 -15.83
C LEU A 59 -1.74 3.67 -16.46
N ASN A 60 -2.41 3.41 -17.58
CA ASN A 60 -3.28 4.40 -18.23
C ASN A 60 -4.47 4.74 -17.33
N MET A 61 -5.13 3.74 -16.72
CA MET A 61 -6.21 3.98 -15.76
C MET A 61 -5.73 4.76 -14.52
N LEU A 62 -4.52 4.48 -14.01
CA LEU A 62 -3.94 5.26 -12.91
C LEU A 62 -3.71 6.72 -13.29
N LYS A 63 -3.37 7.00 -14.56
CA LYS A 63 -3.15 8.37 -15.08
C LYS A 63 -4.44 9.11 -15.41
N ASP A 64 -5.53 8.39 -15.68
CA ASP A 64 -6.82 8.96 -16.04
C ASP A 64 -7.43 9.67 -14.82
N ASP A 65 -7.65 10.97 -14.93
CA ASP A 65 -8.19 11.80 -13.84
C ASP A 65 -9.66 11.50 -13.54
N LYS A 66 -10.39 10.92 -14.49
CA LYS A 66 -11.77 10.48 -14.28
C LYS A 66 -11.85 9.26 -13.37
N LYS A 67 -10.83 8.39 -13.37
CA LYS A 67 -10.79 7.18 -12.55
C LYS A 67 -10.30 7.50 -11.14
N GLN A 68 -11.22 7.62 -10.19
CA GLN A 68 -10.88 7.87 -8.78
C GLN A 68 -10.52 6.58 -8.02
N ILE A 69 -11.10 5.45 -8.44
CA ILE A 69 -10.81 4.13 -7.87
C ILE A 69 -10.25 3.24 -8.99
N VAL A 70 -9.03 2.75 -8.81
CA VAL A 70 -8.37 1.88 -9.80
C VAL A 70 -7.95 0.59 -9.12
N VAL A 71 -8.38 -0.54 -9.67
CA VAL A 71 -8.12 -1.89 -9.17
C VAL A 71 -7.23 -2.66 -10.14
N GLY A 72 -6.14 -3.21 -9.63
CA GLY A 72 -5.35 -4.21 -10.33
C GLY A 72 -5.58 -5.59 -9.69
N MET A 73 -6.26 -6.49 -10.37
CA MET A 73 -6.64 -7.80 -9.85
C MET A 73 -5.97 -8.94 -10.64
N GLY A 74 -5.59 -10.03 -9.98
CA GLY A 74 -5.07 -11.26 -10.63
C GLY A 74 -3.69 -11.68 -10.15
N SER A 75 -3.04 -12.55 -10.92
CA SER A 75 -1.88 -13.36 -10.52
C SER A 75 -0.74 -12.59 -9.86
N ALA A 76 -0.18 -13.18 -8.80
CA ALA A 76 1.01 -12.64 -8.15
C ALA A 76 2.21 -12.58 -9.10
N GLY A 77 3.01 -11.52 -9.01
CA GLY A 77 4.19 -11.33 -9.87
C GLY A 77 3.90 -10.73 -11.24
N SER A 78 2.67 -10.33 -11.53
CA SER A 78 2.28 -9.58 -12.73
C SER A 78 2.70 -8.10 -12.70
N GLY A 79 3.26 -7.61 -11.59
CA GLY A 79 3.79 -6.25 -11.47
C GLY A 79 2.77 -5.19 -11.04
N LYS A 80 1.58 -5.56 -10.58
CA LYS A 80 0.54 -4.65 -10.09
C LYS A 80 1.09 -3.60 -9.10
N SER A 81 1.60 -4.07 -7.98
CA SER A 81 2.16 -3.19 -6.94
C SER A 81 3.37 -2.38 -7.45
N TRP A 82 4.20 -2.98 -8.31
CA TRP A 82 5.33 -2.27 -8.92
C TRP A 82 4.88 -1.07 -9.76
N ILE A 83 3.88 -1.24 -10.61
CA ILE A 83 3.33 -0.17 -11.46
C ILE A 83 2.64 0.89 -10.60
N SER A 84 1.84 0.46 -9.60
CA SER A 84 1.16 1.37 -8.67
C SER A 84 2.13 2.26 -7.90
N LEU A 85 3.15 1.67 -7.28
CA LEU A 85 4.15 2.39 -6.48
C LEU A 85 5.04 3.28 -7.36
N SER A 86 5.37 2.82 -8.58
CA SER A 86 6.11 3.66 -9.55
C SER A 86 5.29 4.87 -9.99
N TYR A 87 4.00 4.66 -10.28
CA TYR A 87 3.09 5.77 -10.58
C TYR A 87 2.95 6.72 -9.39
N ALA A 88 2.79 6.19 -8.18
CA ALA A 88 2.66 6.97 -6.96
C ALA A 88 3.84 7.93 -6.76
N LEU A 89 5.08 7.41 -6.82
CA LEU A 89 6.28 8.25 -6.74
C LEU A 89 6.34 9.30 -7.85
N SER A 90 5.97 8.91 -9.08
CA SER A 90 5.96 9.84 -10.22
C SER A 90 4.92 10.95 -10.03
N ALA A 91 3.72 10.62 -9.55
CA ALA A 91 2.62 11.54 -9.34
C ALA A 91 2.89 12.51 -8.17
N ILE A 92 3.50 12.03 -7.09
CA ILE A 92 3.97 12.88 -5.98
C ILE A 92 5.03 13.86 -6.47
N LYS A 93 6.06 13.38 -7.21
CA LYS A 93 7.09 14.24 -7.78
C LYS A 93 6.51 15.32 -8.70
N ALA A 94 5.50 14.97 -9.50
CA ALA A 94 4.84 15.90 -10.40
C ALA A 94 3.88 16.88 -9.67
N GLY A 95 3.72 16.77 -8.35
CA GLY A 95 2.79 17.60 -7.57
C GLY A 95 1.31 17.31 -7.83
N LYS A 96 0.99 16.17 -8.48
CA LYS A 96 -0.40 15.76 -8.74
C LYS A 96 -1.13 15.44 -7.43
N PHE A 97 -0.44 14.83 -6.49
CA PHE A 97 -0.92 14.56 -5.13
C PHE A 97 0.08 15.12 -4.12
N LYS A 98 -0.42 15.58 -2.99
CA LYS A 98 0.42 16.11 -1.90
C LYS A 98 0.99 14.99 -1.04
N LYS A 99 0.26 13.85 -0.94
CA LYS A 99 0.63 12.71 -0.09
C LYS A 99 0.35 11.38 -0.77
N LEU A 100 1.15 10.40 -0.41
CA LEU A 100 0.93 8.99 -0.65
C LEU A 100 0.63 8.31 0.68
N ILE A 101 -0.56 7.73 0.81
CA ILE A 101 -1.00 7.02 2.01
C ILE A 101 -1.05 5.54 1.69
N CYS A 102 -0.17 4.76 2.30
CA CYS A 102 -0.15 3.31 2.17
C CYS A 102 -0.96 2.69 3.30
N ILE A 103 -1.99 1.93 2.95
CA ILE A 103 -2.85 1.25 3.92
C ILE A 103 -2.28 -0.12 4.24
N VAL A 104 -2.03 -0.34 5.51
CA VAL A 104 -1.56 -1.62 6.04
C VAL A 104 -2.75 -2.47 6.47
N PRO A 105 -2.86 -3.72 6.00
CA PRO A 105 -3.92 -4.64 6.43
C PRO A 105 -3.96 -4.81 7.95
N SER A 106 -5.15 -5.00 8.50
CA SER A 106 -5.32 -5.23 9.95
C SER A 106 -4.93 -6.65 10.38
N VAL A 107 -4.78 -7.57 9.43
CA VAL A 107 -4.52 -9.01 9.67
C VAL A 107 -3.35 -9.46 8.82
N GLN A 108 -2.42 -10.21 9.40
CA GLN A 108 -1.36 -10.89 8.63
C GLN A 108 -1.93 -12.07 7.83
N ALA A 109 -1.57 -12.14 6.54
CA ALA A 109 -1.85 -13.31 5.71
C ALA A 109 -1.26 -14.58 6.36
N GLY A 110 -1.99 -15.69 6.33
CA GLY A 110 -1.53 -16.99 6.83
C GLY A 110 -1.48 -17.17 8.36
N SER A 111 -1.78 -16.17 9.15
CA SER A 111 -1.86 -16.31 10.61
C SER A 111 -3.30 -16.42 11.07
N LYS A 112 -3.62 -17.51 11.79
CA LYS A 112 -4.94 -17.66 12.44
C LYS A 112 -5.22 -16.43 13.30
N TYR A 113 -5.97 -15.45 12.76
CA TYR A 113 -6.59 -14.33 13.50
C TYR A 113 -5.67 -13.43 14.35
N LEU A 114 -4.42 -13.22 13.95
CA LEU A 114 -3.58 -12.23 14.60
C LEU A 114 -3.94 -10.81 14.13
N ASN A 115 -4.89 -10.20 14.80
CA ASN A 115 -5.11 -8.75 14.73
C ASN A 115 -3.81 -8.03 15.06
N VAL A 116 -3.39 -7.06 14.24
CA VAL A 116 -2.23 -6.20 14.54
C VAL A 116 -2.34 -5.63 15.97
N GLY A 117 -3.57 -5.40 16.48
CA GLY A 117 -3.83 -4.99 17.85
C GLY A 117 -3.42 -6.00 18.93
N LEU A 118 -3.36 -7.31 18.63
CA LEU A 118 -3.03 -8.38 19.59
C LEU A 118 -1.54 -8.74 19.62
N LEU A 119 -0.73 -8.28 18.68
CA LEU A 119 0.70 -8.48 18.72
C LEU A 119 1.33 -7.71 19.89
N PRO A 120 2.30 -8.27 20.63
CA PRO A 120 3.04 -7.54 21.64
C PRO A 120 3.89 -6.44 20.99
N GLY A 121 4.09 -5.32 21.69
CA GLY A 121 4.89 -4.20 21.23
C GLY A 121 4.08 -2.95 20.86
N ALA A 122 4.76 -1.86 20.58
CA ALA A 122 4.15 -0.62 20.11
C ALA A 122 3.54 -0.79 18.71
N LEU A 123 2.52 -0.01 18.37
CA LEU A 123 1.84 -0.08 17.07
C LEU A 123 2.84 -0.03 15.89
N GLN A 124 3.87 0.77 16.03
CA GLN A 124 4.91 0.95 15.01
C GLN A 124 5.70 -0.34 14.76
N GLU A 125 6.12 -1.04 15.82
CA GLU A 125 6.82 -2.33 15.72
C GLU A 125 5.97 -3.40 15.03
N LYS A 126 4.66 -3.34 15.21
CA LYS A 126 3.70 -4.26 14.59
C LYS A 126 3.52 -4.00 13.10
N MET A 127 3.67 -2.75 12.66
CA MET A 127 3.55 -2.34 11.27
C MET A 127 4.86 -2.49 10.49
N ASP A 128 6.00 -2.55 11.18
CA ASP A 128 7.33 -2.56 10.57
C ASP A 128 7.52 -3.61 9.46
N PRO A 129 7.05 -4.87 9.57
CA PRO A 129 7.19 -5.85 8.49
C PRO A 129 6.52 -5.43 7.18
N PHE A 130 5.33 -4.83 7.26
CA PHE A 130 4.58 -4.36 6.08
C PHE A 130 5.23 -3.11 5.49
N ILE A 131 5.58 -2.15 6.35
CA ILE A 131 6.27 -0.92 5.95
C ILE A 131 7.60 -1.26 5.28
N GLN A 132 8.35 -2.23 5.81
CA GLN A 132 9.65 -2.63 5.26
C GLN A 132 9.52 -3.21 3.85
N SER A 133 8.53 -4.05 3.58
CA SER A 133 8.29 -4.62 2.25
C SER A 133 8.02 -3.55 1.19
N ASP A 134 7.13 -2.61 1.50
CA ASP A 134 6.82 -1.51 0.60
C ASP A 134 8.00 -0.55 0.46
N LYS A 135 8.68 -0.22 1.55
CA LYS A 135 9.89 0.62 1.56
C LYS A 135 10.97 0.04 0.65
N GLU A 136 11.23 -1.26 0.73
CA GLU A 136 12.17 -1.93 -0.18
C GLU A 136 11.73 -1.85 -1.65
N SER A 137 10.44 -1.97 -1.91
CA SER A 137 9.90 -1.83 -3.25
C SER A 137 10.10 -0.41 -3.80
N PHE A 138 9.83 0.62 -3.02
CA PHE A 138 10.11 2.01 -3.38
C PHE A 138 11.60 2.27 -3.65
N ILE A 139 12.48 1.77 -2.78
CA ILE A 139 13.93 1.90 -2.95
C ILE A 139 14.36 1.24 -4.27
N LYS A 140 13.93 -0.01 -4.52
CA LYS A 140 14.24 -0.74 -5.77
C LYS A 140 13.71 -0.01 -7.02
N ILE A 141 12.55 0.64 -6.96
CA ILE A 141 11.99 1.44 -8.07
C ILE A 141 12.92 2.61 -8.38
N LEU A 142 13.35 3.34 -7.36
CA LEU A 142 14.25 4.48 -7.52
C LEU A 142 15.63 4.04 -8.03
N GLU A 143 16.23 3.00 -7.46
CA GLU A 143 17.51 2.44 -7.90
C GLU A 143 17.48 2.02 -9.37
N LYS A 144 16.45 1.27 -9.79
CA LYS A 144 16.27 0.86 -11.19
C LYS A 144 16.01 2.04 -12.13
N SER A 145 15.57 3.16 -11.61
CA SER A 145 15.42 4.41 -12.36
C SER A 145 16.70 5.21 -12.46
N GLY A 146 17.77 4.78 -11.76
CA GLY A 146 19.10 5.40 -11.80
C GLY A 146 19.33 6.44 -10.71
N ASN A 147 18.56 6.40 -9.60
CA ASN A 147 18.75 7.33 -8.51
C ASN A 147 19.81 6.84 -7.52
N TYR A 148 20.79 7.68 -7.24
CA TYR A 148 21.73 7.48 -6.14
C TYR A 148 21.10 7.98 -4.83
N GLY A 149 21.19 7.18 -3.75
CA GLY A 149 20.62 7.57 -2.45
C GLY A 149 19.12 7.34 -2.33
N ALA A 150 18.55 6.38 -3.08
CA ALA A 150 17.14 6.02 -3.06
C ALA A 150 16.59 5.82 -1.63
N GLN A 151 17.35 5.17 -0.75
CA GLN A 151 16.95 4.97 0.64
C GLN A 151 16.76 6.31 1.37
N LYS A 152 17.71 7.24 1.26
CA LYS A 152 17.60 8.57 1.89
C LYS A 152 16.40 9.37 1.36
N THR A 153 16.11 9.21 0.05
CA THR A 153 14.94 9.83 -0.57
C THR A 153 13.64 9.31 0.07
N ILE A 154 13.48 8.00 0.17
CA ILE A 154 12.26 7.40 0.76
C ILE A 154 12.14 7.76 2.24
N GLU A 155 13.22 7.68 3.01
CA GLU A 155 13.21 8.08 4.43
C GLU A 155 12.89 9.58 4.60
N GLY A 156 13.32 10.40 3.67
CA GLY A 156 12.97 11.82 3.66
C GLY A 156 11.50 12.05 3.36
N LEU A 157 10.93 11.39 2.36
CA LEU A 157 9.48 11.47 2.07
C LEU A 157 8.64 11.00 3.26
N MET A 158 9.09 9.96 3.97
CA MET A 158 8.44 9.50 5.20
C MET A 158 8.54 10.53 6.33
N ARG A 159 9.71 11.12 6.56
CA ARG A 159 9.92 12.17 7.59
C ARG A 159 9.08 13.41 7.33
N GLN A 160 8.90 13.79 6.07
CA GLN A 160 8.06 14.93 5.70
C GLN A 160 6.56 14.61 5.71
N GLY A 161 6.16 13.35 6.00
CA GLY A 161 4.78 12.93 5.97
C GLY A 161 4.15 12.94 4.55
N ILE A 162 5.00 12.98 3.51
CA ILE A 162 4.57 12.84 2.12
C ILE A 162 4.26 11.38 1.81
N LEU A 163 5.08 10.45 2.32
CA LEU A 163 4.81 9.02 2.33
C LEU A 163 4.40 8.62 3.76
N ASP A 164 3.16 8.21 3.94
CA ASP A 164 2.60 7.85 5.23
C ASP A 164 2.00 6.43 5.20
N TYR A 165 2.05 5.73 6.32
CA TYR A 165 1.49 4.39 6.48
C TYR A 165 0.40 4.40 7.54
N ARG A 166 -0.77 3.89 7.19
CA ARG A 166 -1.94 3.86 8.07
C ARG A 166 -2.50 2.44 8.20
N PRO A 167 -2.63 1.90 9.42
CA PRO A 167 -3.36 0.65 9.60
C PRO A 167 -4.84 0.85 9.28
N LEU A 168 -5.43 -0.10 8.57
CA LEU A 168 -6.84 -0.06 8.20
C LEU A 168 -7.78 0.11 9.41
N SER A 169 -7.39 -0.46 10.55
CA SER A 169 -8.17 -0.34 11.81
C SER A 169 -8.24 1.08 12.38
N PHE A 170 -7.35 1.99 11.97
CA PHE A 170 -7.23 3.34 12.53
C PHE A 170 -7.65 4.47 11.57
N ILE A 171 -8.24 4.14 10.41
CA ILE A 171 -8.64 5.16 9.42
C ILE A 171 -10.05 5.72 9.62
N ARG A 172 -10.80 5.22 10.62
CA ARG A 172 -12.16 5.73 10.87
C ARG A 172 -12.14 7.21 11.23
N GLY A 173 -13.02 7.99 10.61
CA GLY A 173 -13.11 9.44 10.82
C GLY A 173 -12.10 10.27 10.02
N SER A 174 -11.15 9.66 9.31
CA SER A 174 -10.26 10.37 8.40
C SER A 174 -10.96 10.69 7.08
N SER A 175 -10.56 11.81 6.45
CA SER A 175 -10.81 12.11 5.03
C SER A 175 -9.51 12.66 4.46
N TRP A 176 -9.15 12.25 3.25
CA TRP A 176 -7.86 12.58 2.67
C TRP A 176 -8.06 13.28 1.33
N ASP A 177 -7.73 14.57 1.29
CA ASP A 177 -7.77 15.40 0.10
C ASP A 177 -6.38 15.49 -0.54
N ASP A 178 -6.35 15.64 -1.86
CA ASP A 178 -5.12 15.74 -2.66
C ASP A 178 -4.15 14.55 -2.43
N CYS A 179 -4.67 13.36 -2.17
CA CYS A 179 -3.89 12.18 -1.80
C CYS A 179 -3.99 11.06 -2.83
N LEU A 180 -2.90 10.32 -3.03
CA LEU A 180 -2.95 8.99 -3.58
C LEU A 180 -2.97 7.98 -2.42
N ILE A 181 -4.01 7.17 -2.36
CA ILE A 181 -4.18 6.12 -1.36
C ILE A 181 -3.85 4.79 -2.04
N PHE A 182 -2.99 4.00 -1.45
CA PHE A 182 -2.58 2.71 -1.98
C PHE A 182 -2.81 1.60 -0.95
N SER A 183 -3.32 0.46 -1.40
CA SER A 183 -3.37 -0.77 -0.62
C SER A 183 -3.08 -1.98 -1.50
N SER A 184 -2.20 -2.83 -1.03
CA SER A 184 -1.94 -4.16 -1.58
C SER A 184 -2.63 -5.24 -0.75
N GLU A 185 -2.64 -6.48 -1.27
CA GLU A 185 -3.20 -7.67 -0.60
C GLU A 185 -4.69 -7.49 -0.21
N VAL A 186 -5.44 -6.72 -1.05
CA VAL A 186 -6.84 -6.37 -0.74
C VAL A 186 -7.82 -7.53 -0.92
N GLU A 187 -7.39 -8.68 -1.45
CA GLU A 187 -8.14 -9.94 -1.42
C GLU A 187 -8.47 -10.39 0.00
N ASN A 188 -7.64 -9.95 0.97
CA ASN A 188 -7.85 -10.20 2.39
C ASN A 188 -8.76 -9.16 3.08
N PHE A 189 -9.35 -8.23 2.32
CA PHE A 189 -10.30 -7.27 2.86
C PHE A 189 -11.73 -7.76 2.66
N SER A 190 -12.52 -7.68 3.72
CA SER A 190 -13.97 -7.85 3.62
C SER A 190 -14.63 -6.64 2.95
N ILE A 191 -15.84 -6.79 2.42
CA ILE A 191 -16.59 -5.66 1.86
C ILE A 191 -16.75 -4.49 2.85
N PRO A 192 -17.07 -4.68 4.14
CA PRO A 192 -17.10 -3.58 5.10
C PRO A 192 -15.76 -2.84 5.24
N GLU A 193 -14.63 -3.57 5.17
CA GLU A 193 -13.29 -2.98 5.22
C GLU A 193 -12.97 -2.18 3.95
N LEU A 194 -13.36 -2.68 2.78
CA LEU A 194 -13.22 -1.94 1.51
C LEU A 194 -14.10 -0.69 1.48
N ILE A 195 -15.35 -0.77 1.92
CA ILE A 195 -16.23 0.39 2.05
C ILE A 195 -15.66 1.41 3.04
N LEU A 196 -15.12 0.93 4.19
CA LEU A 196 -14.44 1.80 5.14
C LEU A 196 -13.29 2.57 4.49
N LEU A 197 -12.49 1.93 3.63
CA LEU A 197 -11.39 2.56 2.92
C LEU A 197 -11.86 3.53 1.84
N ILE A 198 -12.81 3.12 1.00
CA ILE A 198 -13.35 3.93 -0.09
C ILE A 198 -13.95 5.24 0.45
N THR A 199 -14.66 5.18 1.58
CA THR A 199 -15.25 6.37 2.20
C THR A 199 -14.23 7.34 2.82
N ARG A 200 -12.93 7.08 2.68
CA ARG A 200 -11.84 8.01 3.08
C ARG A 200 -11.34 8.87 1.93
N ILE A 201 -11.74 8.55 0.69
CA ILE A 201 -11.35 9.34 -0.49
C ILE A 201 -11.97 10.73 -0.36
N GLY A 202 -11.11 11.75 -0.28
CA GLY A 202 -11.48 13.15 -0.29
C GLY A 202 -11.36 13.79 -1.68
N GLU A 203 -11.45 15.11 -1.73
CA GLU A 203 -11.33 15.86 -2.99
C GLU A 203 -9.96 15.67 -3.64
N ASN A 204 -9.93 15.61 -4.97
CA ASN A 204 -8.71 15.44 -5.78
C ASN A 204 -7.87 14.22 -5.41
N SER A 205 -8.49 13.20 -4.81
CA SER A 205 -7.78 12.01 -4.35
C SER A 205 -8.10 10.79 -5.20
N LYS A 206 -7.20 9.84 -5.20
CA LYS A 206 -7.31 8.59 -5.96
C LYS A 206 -6.98 7.40 -5.06
N LEU A 207 -7.76 6.34 -5.16
CA LEU A 207 -7.53 5.06 -4.50
C LEU A 207 -7.02 4.03 -5.51
N CYS A 208 -5.89 3.43 -5.22
CA CYS A 208 -5.31 2.33 -5.98
C CYS A 208 -5.29 1.06 -5.12
N LEU A 209 -5.98 0.03 -5.55
CA LEU A 209 -6.07 -1.26 -4.89
C LEU A 209 -5.40 -2.33 -5.74
N THR A 210 -4.63 -3.22 -5.10
CA THR A 210 -4.05 -4.38 -5.80
C THR A 210 -4.23 -5.65 -4.98
N GLY A 211 -4.61 -6.75 -5.64
CA GLY A 211 -4.84 -8.03 -4.98
C GLY A 211 -4.88 -9.21 -5.95
N ASP A 212 -4.80 -10.41 -5.38
CA ASP A 212 -4.99 -11.67 -6.09
C ASP A 212 -6.11 -12.47 -5.41
N PRO A 213 -7.33 -12.50 -5.96
CA PRO A 213 -8.46 -13.19 -5.35
C PRO A 213 -8.18 -14.67 -5.02
N LEU A 214 -7.27 -15.30 -5.77
CA LEU A 214 -6.90 -16.71 -5.52
C LEU A 214 -6.03 -16.89 -4.28
N GLN A 215 -5.41 -15.81 -3.78
CA GLN A 215 -4.55 -15.81 -2.60
C GLN A 215 -5.25 -15.30 -1.33
N CYS A 216 -6.58 -15.25 -1.32
CA CYS A 216 -7.33 -14.88 -0.12
C CYS A 216 -7.15 -15.94 0.97
N ASP A 217 -6.47 -15.57 2.06
CA ASP A 217 -6.15 -16.44 3.19
C ASP A 217 -7.20 -16.36 4.32
N ARG A 218 -8.22 -15.53 4.16
CA ARG A 218 -9.26 -15.31 5.19
C ARG A 218 -10.44 -16.26 5.02
N PRO A 219 -10.61 -17.25 5.91
CA PRO A 219 -11.72 -18.22 5.83
C PRO A 219 -13.09 -17.62 6.14
N ASP A 220 -13.15 -16.46 6.83
CA ASP A 220 -14.38 -15.71 7.08
C ASP A 220 -14.88 -14.97 5.83
N ILE A 221 -14.01 -14.68 4.88
CA ILE A 221 -14.34 -14.09 3.59
C ILE A 221 -14.66 -15.22 2.58
N ARG A 222 -13.88 -16.28 2.58
CA ARG A 222 -13.96 -17.39 1.63
C ARG A 222 -14.37 -18.68 2.36
N LYS A 223 -15.65 -18.82 2.66
CA LYS A 223 -16.18 -20.01 3.34
C LYS A 223 -16.00 -21.25 2.45
N ASN A 224 -15.21 -22.22 2.92
CA ASN A 224 -14.99 -23.53 2.26
C ASN A 224 -14.49 -23.43 0.80
N GLY A 225 -13.69 -22.41 0.47
CA GLY A 225 -13.23 -22.21 -0.91
C GLY A 225 -14.32 -21.72 -1.87
N MET A 226 -15.55 -21.56 -1.41
CA MET A 226 -16.66 -20.99 -2.17
C MET A 226 -16.96 -19.57 -1.70
N GLY A 227 -17.30 -18.71 -2.61
CA GLY A 227 -17.59 -17.29 -2.38
C GLY A 227 -16.55 -16.37 -3.00
N HIS A 228 -16.95 -15.15 -3.23
CA HIS A 228 -16.09 -14.12 -3.80
C HIS A 228 -15.32 -13.43 -2.69
N SER A 229 -14.06 -13.07 -2.95
CA SER A 229 -13.32 -12.16 -2.09
C SER A 229 -13.98 -10.77 -2.11
N GLY A 230 -13.73 -9.97 -1.09
CA GLY A 230 -14.30 -8.62 -1.05
C GLY A 230 -13.97 -7.78 -2.30
N ILE A 231 -12.77 -7.97 -2.87
CA ILE A 231 -12.36 -7.24 -4.09
C ILE A 231 -13.16 -7.69 -5.33
N GLU A 232 -13.49 -8.98 -5.48
CA GLU A 232 -14.32 -9.46 -6.59
C GLU A 232 -15.74 -8.90 -6.50
N GLU A 233 -16.33 -8.89 -5.31
CA GLU A 233 -17.64 -8.29 -5.09
C GLU A 233 -17.61 -6.77 -5.34
N LEU A 234 -16.55 -6.08 -4.92
CA LEU A 234 -16.36 -4.66 -5.20
C LEU A 234 -16.34 -4.37 -6.69
N VAL A 235 -15.52 -5.11 -7.44
CA VAL A 235 -15.40 -4.96 -8.89
C VAL A 235 -16.75 -5.21 -9.56
N HIS A 236 -17.45 -6.27 -9.17
CA HIS A 236 -18.77 -6.58 -9.73
C HIS A 236 -19.81 -5.46 -9.50
N LYS A 237 -19.73 -4.77 -8.35
CA LYS A 237 -20.70 -3.71 -8.01
C LYS A 237 -20.38 -2.34 -8.63
N LEU A 238 -19.11 -2.08 -8.94
CA LEU A 238 -18.66 -0.75 -9.36
C LEU A 238 -18.24 -0.67 -10.84
N ASN A 239 -18.28 -1.78 -11.58
CA ASN A 239 -17.74 -1.87 -12.95
C ASN A 239 -18.42 -0.95 -13.97
N ASP A 240 -19.63 -0.48 -13.71
CA ASP A 240 -20.40 0.44 -14.55
C ASP A 240 -20.17 1.92 -14.21
N MET A 241 -19.43 2.24 -13.15
CA MET A 241 -19.15 3.62 -12.75
C MET A 241 -18.02 4.23 -13.60
N GLU A 242 -18.21 5.48 -14.05
CA GLU A 242 -17.16 6.19 -14.80
C GLU A 242 -15.88 6.39 -13.95
N GLU A 243 -16.02 6.59 -12.65
CA GLU A 243 -14.94 6.84 -11.70
C GLU A 243 -14.18 5.58 -11.29
N PHE A 244 -14.67 4.41 -11.67
CA PHE A 244 -14.08 3.12 -11.36
C PHE A 244 -13.35 2.53 -12.56
N GLY A 245 -12.21 1.87 -12.33
CA GLY A 245 -11.48 1.11 -13.34
C GLY A 245 -10.87 -0.14 -12.75
N CYS A 246 -10.94 -1.24 -13.48
CA CYS A 246 -10.31 -2.49 -13.09
C CYS A 246 -9.53 -3.08 -14.27
N VAL A 247 -8.33 -3.60 -13.98
CA VAL A 247 -7.56 -4.41 -14.92
C VAL A 247 -7.31 -5.77 -14.29
N GLU A 248 -7.63 -6.82 -15.02
CA GLU A 248 -7.33 -8.19 -14.66
C GLU A 248 -6.00 -8.63 -15.28
N PHE A 249 -5.09 -9.12 -14.44
CA PHE A 249 -3.79 -9.64 -14.82
C PHE A 249 -3.87 -11.16 -14.90
N GLY A 250 -3.65 -11.68 -16.11
CA GLY A 250 -3.64 -13.11 -16.39
C GLY A 250 -2.30 -13.78 -16.05
N LYS A 251 -2.22 -15.07 -16.34
CA LYS A 251 -0.99 -15.86 -16.18
C LYS A 251 0.13 -15.35 -17.11
N ASP A 252 -0.21 -14.85 -18.29
CA ASP A 252 0.74 -14.33 -19.27
C ASP A 252 1.36 -13.00 -18.86
N ASP A 253 0.76 -12.31 -17.90
CA ASP A 253 1.28 -11.06 -17.36
C ASP A 253 2.33 -11.27 -16.25
N VAL A 254 2.59 -12.51 -15.87
CA VAL A 254 3.59 -12.84 -14.83
C VAL A 254 5.00 -12.57 -15.36
N VAL A 255 5.64 -11.52 -14.84
CA VAL A 255 6.98 -11.06 -15.26
C VAL A 255 8.10 -11.51 -14.32
N ARG A 256 7.88 -12.58 -13.58
CA ARG A 256 8.85 -13.17 -12.65
C ARG A 256 9.92 -13.99 -13.39
N ASN A 257 10.90 -14.49 -12.62
CA ASN A 257 11.89 -15.44 -13.12
C ASN A 257 11.18 -16.66 -13.71
N LYS A 258 11.61 -17.11 -14.92
CA LYS A 258 11.04 -18.27 -15.61
C LYS A 258 10.99 -19.54 -14.76
N LEU A 259 11.94 -19.71 -13.84
CA LEU A 259 11.93 -20.82 -12.88
C LEU A 259 10.71 -20.76 -11.96
N ILE A 260 10.40 -19.58 -11.42
CA ILE A 260 9.25 -19.41 -10.51
C ILE A 260 7.95 -19.68 -11.25
N THR A 261 7.81 -19.19 -12.48
CA THR A 261 6.63 -19.47 -13.32
C THR A 261 6.43 -20.98 -13.49
N LYS A 262 7.49 -21.72 -13.89
CA LYS A 262 7.43 -23.18 -14.04
C LYS A 262 7.09 -23.94 -12.74
N ILE A 263 7.57 -23.44 -11.60
CA ILE A 263 7.24 -24.04 -10.30
C ILE A 263 5.76 -23.83 -10.00
N LEU A 264 5.26 -22.59 -10.15
CA LEU A 264 3.86 -22.26 -9.89
C LEU A 264 2.90 -23.03 -10.81
N GLU A 265 3.25 -23.23 -12.08
CA GLU A 265 2.48 -24.06 -13.02
C GLU A 265 2.31 -25.48 -12.48
N ARG A 266 3.38 -26.14 -12.03
CA ARG A 266 3.32 -27.51 -11.49
C ARG A 266 2.47 -27.60 -10.24
N PHE A 267 2.62 -26.66 -9.31
CA PHE A 267 1.82 -26.65 -8.08
C PHE A 267 0.35 -26.31 -8.34
N SER A 268 0.03 -25.52 -9.36
CA SER A 268 -1.36 -25.22 -9.71
C SER A 268 -2.11 -26.44 -10.27
N GLU A 269 -1.44 -27.32 -10.98
CA GLU A 269 -2.03 -28.57 -11.51
C GLU A 269 -2.28 -29.61 -10.40
N GLU A 270 -1.38 -29.75 -9.42
CA GLU A 270 -1.51 -30.70 -8.33
C GLU A 270 -2.50 -30.24 -7.24
N THR A 271 -2.51 -28.95 -6.92
CA THR A 271 -3.34 -28.43 -5.83
C THR A 271 -4.83 -28.45 -6.18
N TYR A 272 -5.19 -28.20 -7.43
CA TYR A 272 -6.59 -28.25 -7.87
C TYR A 272 -7.19 -29.66 -7.87
N SER A 273 -6.40 -30.70 -8.14
CA SER A 273 -6.87 -32.08 -8.18
C SER A 273 -7.07 -32.70 -6.78
N GLN A 274 -6.33 -32.26 -5.78
CA GLN A 274 -6.42 -32.76 -4.39
C GLN A 274 -7.54 -32.14 -3.55
N TYR A 275 -8.05 -30.97 -3.94
CA TYR A 275 -9.13 -30.27 -3.22
C TYR A 275 -10.50 -30.43 -3.89
N THR A 276 -10.58 -31.10 -5.03
CA THR A 276 -11.84 -31.39 -5.76
C THR A 276 -12.24 -32.87 -5.74
N SER A 277 -11.49 -33.73 -5.08
CA SER A 277 -11.80 -35.11 -4.75
C SER A 277 -12.11 -35.19 -3.23
#